data_bc5a5756deabacce1d2def4e8a1a051a
#
_entry.id   bc5a5756deabacce1d2def4e8a1a051a
#
_cell.length_a   1.000
_cell.length_b   1.000
_cell.length_c   1.000
_cell.angle_alpha   90.00
_cell.angle_beta   90.00
_cell.angle_gamma   90.00
#
_symmetry.space_group_name_H-M   'P 1'
#
loop_
_entity.id
_entity.type
_entity.pdbx_description
1 polymer ?
#
loop_
_entity_poly.entity_id
_entity_poly.type
_entity_poly.pdbx_seq_one_letter_code
_entity_poly.pdbx_strand_id
1 'polypeptide(L)'
;MHFSLAERKIQVSAAFLFLALATFAPAQWIEKNSGDESSFDGRVVHRHVDLAETQTDNRAIVDLALFSAKSSKLRVIDNADGVALSGAMRRTNCIAGINGGYFDPNFAPLGLRIIDGKVTSRLTRGRLMSGVLSSDNAIHIFRVAEFSLRRKPNAAIECGPFLVDFAKPVRGLEAIRAARRTFAATGSGDRAALGFCSDATLADLARILAAPLGDFKIQRALNLDGGSSSAFWFRRDDASAFSIPEEKSVRDFVGIVAK
;
A
#
# COMPACT_ATOMS: atom_id res chain seq x y z
N MET A 1 25.68 -16.00 90.96
CA MET A 1 26.10 -15.17 89.80
C MET A 1 25.41 -15.69 88.53
N HIS A 2 24.29 -15.03 88.13
CA HIS A 2 23.55 -15.36 86.94
C HIS A 2 23.87 -14.31 85.85
N PHE A 3 24.47 -14.72 84.76
CA PHE A 3 24.63 -13.88 83.53
C PHE A 3 23.48 -14.16 82.60
N SER A 4 22.63 -13.12 82.40
CA SER A 4 21.57 -13.12 81.35
C SER A 4 22.15 -12.73 80.04
N LEU A 5 22.04 -13.60 79.02
CA LEU A 5 22.34 -13.28 77.58
C LEU A 5 21.08 -12.66 76.94
N ALA A 6 21.21 -11.40 76.60
CA ALA A 6 20.20 -10.71 75.75
C ALA A 6 20.36 -11.05 74.31
N GLU A 7 19.41 -11.76 73.73
CA GLU A 7 19.33 -12.00 72.29
C GLU A 7 18.91 -10.71 71.53
N ARG A 8 19.79 -10.20 70.71
CA ARG A 8 19.43 -9.13 69.69
C ARG A 8 18.84 -9.75 68.49
N LYS A 9 17.55 -9.57 68.26
CA LYS A 9 16.89 -9.88 66.95
C LYS A 9 17.23 -8.81 65.98
N ILE A 10 17.97 -9.22 64.89
CA ILE A 10 18.23 -8.38 63.73
C ILE A 10 17.00 -8.48 62.80
N GLN A 11 16.25 -7.39 62.72
CA GLN A 11 15.20 -7.27 61.68
C GLN A 11 15.85 -6.88 60.34
N VAL A 12 15.86 -7.80 59.40
CA VAL A 12 16.24 -7.53 58.00
C VAL A 12 14.98 -7.08 57.28
N SER A 13 14.85 -5.76 57.04
CA SER A 13 13.82 -5.22 56.16
C SER A 13 14.23 -5.44 54.71
N ALA A 14 13.59 -6.38 54.04
CA ALA A 14 13.72 -6.56 52.59
C ALA A 14 12.89 -5.47 51.89
N ALA A 15 13.56 -4.43 51.38
CA ALA A 15 12.94 -3.46 50.51
C ALA A 15 12.81 -4.08 49.09
N PHE A 16 11.60 -4.47 48.71
CA PHE A 16 11.28 -4.87 47.34
C PHE A 16 11.25 -3.62 46.47
N LEU A 17 12.29 -3.43 45.65
CA LEU A 17 12.34 -2.43 44.61
C LEU A 17 11.47 -2.92 43.42
N PHE A 18 10.24 -2.43 43.33
CA PHE A 18 9.40 -2.65 42.14
C PHE A 18 9.96 -1.83 40.98
N LEU A 19 10.73 -2.46 40.10
CA LEU A 19 11.13 -1.89 38.83
C LEU A 19 9.89 -1.93 37.91
N ALA A 20 9.17 -0.81 37.80
CA ALA A 20 8.10 -0.66 36.82
C ALA A 20 8.74 -0.67 35.43
N LEU A 21 8.70 -1.80 34.77
CA LEU A 21 8.99 -1.89 33.32
C LEU A 21 7.89 -1.10 32.58
N ALA A 22 8.20 0.15 32.24
CA ALA A 22 7.36 0.91 31.32
C ALA A 22 7.35 0.16 29.96
N THR A 23 6.29 -0.59 29.71
CA THR A 23 6.04 -1.17 28.40
C THR A 23 5.66 -0.02 27.48
N PHE A 24 6.64 0.47 26.71
CA PHE A 24 6.35 1.39 25.62
C PHE A 24 5.47 0.64 24.61
N ALA A 25 4.22 1.05 24.51
CA ALA A 25 3.35 0.57 23.41
C ALA A 25 4.03 0.93 22.09
N PRO A 26 4.06 0.03 21.11
CA PRO A 26 4.64 0.37 19.81
C PRO A 26 3.88 1.53 19.19
N ALA A 27 4.59 2.40 18.48
CA ALA A 27 4.00 3.51 17.73
C ALA A 27 2.92 2.98 16.77
N GLN A 28 1.71 3.53 16.89
CA GLN A 28 0.55 3.15 16.09
C GLN A 28 0.10 4.33 15.24
N TRP A 29 -0.27 4.04 13.99
CA TRP A 29 -0.99 4.98 13.13
C TRP A 29 -2.48 4.90 13.44
N ILE A 30 -3.09 6.07 13.70
CA ILE A 30 -4.51 6.18 14.01
C ILE A 30 -5.19 7.12 13.02
N GLU A 31 -6.38 6.74 12.58
CA GLU A 31 -7.26 7.57 11.77
C GLU A 31 -7.73 8.78 12.58
N LYS A 32 -7.58 9.98 12.02
CA LYS A 32 -8.04 11.24 12.60
C LYS A 32 -9.32 11.72 11.94
N ASN A 33 -9.38 11.54 10.63
CA ASN A 33 -10.52 11.91 9.81
C ASN A 33 -10.57 11.01 8.59
N SER A 34 -11.76 10.78 8.04
CA SER A 34 -11.93 10.13 6.75
C SER A 34 -13.18 10.61 6.03
N GLY A 35 -13.18 10.51 4.71
CA GLY A 35 -14.30 10.84 3.86
C GLY A 35 -14.34 9.91 2.65
N ASP A 36 -15.56 9.57 2.22
CA ASP A 36 -15.81 8.74 1.05
C ASP A 36 -16.56 9.55 -0.01
N GLU A 37 -16.18 9.41 -1.27
CA GLU A 37 -16.91 9.91 -2.42
C GLU A 37 -17.04 8.82 -3.50
N SER A 38 -18.20 8.76 -4.17
CA SER A 38 -18.45 7.75 -5.20
C SER A 38 -17.99 8.21 -6.57
N SER A 39 -17.59 7.27 -7.42
CA SER A 39 -17.38 7.52 -8.84
C SER A 39 -18.72 7.77 -9.56
N PHE A 40 -18.64 8.37 -10.74
CA PHE A 40 -19.79 8.70 -11.61
C PHE A 40 -20.72 7.50 -11.90
N ASP A 41 -20.22 6.28 -11.81
CA ASP A 41 -20.95 5.03 -12.07
C ASP A 41 -21.17 4.18 -10.82
N GLY A 42 -20.76 4.67 -9.64
CA GLY A 42 -20.90 4.01 -8.34
C GLY A 42 -20.04 2.75 -8.14
N ARG A 43 -19.14 2.40 -9.10
CA ARG A 43 -18.34 1.17 -9.03
C ARG A 43 -17.08 1.31 -8.18
N VAL A 44 -16.58 2.52 -8.02
CA VAL A 44 -15.37 2.85 -7.26
C VAL A 44 -15.71 3.87 -6.20
N VAL A 45 -15.22 3.67 -5.00
CA VAL A 45 -15.30 4.65 -3.91
C VAL A 45 -13.90 5.20 -3.68
N HIS A 46 -13.75 6.51 -3.77
CA HIS A 46 -12.55 7.20 -3.29
C HIS A 46 -12.70 7.44 -1.80
N ARG A 47 -11.77 6.88 -1.03
CA ARG A 47 -11.64 7.10 0.42
C ARG A 47 -10.41 7.92 0.70
N HIS A 48 -10.59 9.06 1.33
CA HIS A 48 -9.53 9.92 1.85
C HIS A 48 -9.39 9.68 3.35
N VAL A 49 -8.18 9.46 3.86
CA VAL A 49 -7.92 9.16 5.28
C VAL A 49 -6.75 9.98 5.78
N ASP A 50 -7.00 10.83 6.79
CA ASP A 50 -5.97 11.53 7.55
C ASP A 50 -5.48 10.66 8.71
N LEU A 51 -4.18 10.45 8.80
CA LEU A 51 -3.54 9.59 9.79
C LEU A 51 -2.52 10.37 10.61
N ALA A 52 -2.38 10.01 11.89
CA ALA A 52 -1.32 10.48 12.76
C ALA A 52 -0.71 9.32 13.55
N GLU A 53 0.60 9.38 13.76
CA GLU A 53 1.32 8.42 14.59
C GLU A 53 1.18 8.82 16.08
N THR A 54 0.94 7.85 16.98
CA THR A 54 0.59 8.12 18.38
C THR A 54 1.74 8.64 19.24
N GLN A 55 2.98 8.44 18.84
CA GLN A 55 4.18 8.76 19.63
C GLN A 55 5.03 9.87 19.02
N THR A 56 4.67 10.33 17.83
CA THR A 56 5.38 11.39 17.10
C THR A 56 4.36 12.37 16.53
N ASP A 57 4.85 13.46 15.92
CA ASP A 57 4.02 14.39 15.18
C ASP A 57 3.86 13.98 13.70
N ASN A 58 4.28 12.76 13.34
CA ASN A 58 4.20 12.27 11.97
C ASN A 58 2.73 12.16 11.53
N ARG A 59 2.48 12.63 10.32
CA ARG A 59 1.17 12.60 9.65
C ARG A 59 1.30 11.99 8.28
N ALA A 60 0.26 11.31 7.84
CA ALA A 60 0.15 10.79 6.49
C ALA A 60 -1.29 10.90 6.00
N ILE A 61 -1.45 11.10 4.71
CA ILE A 61 -2.74 11.06 4.02
C ILE A 61 -2.72 9.81 3.15
N VAL A 62 -3.78 9.03 3.20
CA VAL A 62 -3.98 7.87 2.32
C VAL A 62 -5.23 8.09 1.49
N ASP A 63 -5.08 8.04 0.17
CA ASP A 63 -6.16 8.03 -0.80
C ASP A 63 -6.32 6.62 -1.38
N LEU A 64 -7.53 6.07 -1.36
CA LEU A 64 -7.85 4.73 -1.85
C LEU A 64 -8.94 4.81 -2.93
N ALA A 65 -8.72 4.21 -4.07
CA ALA A 65 -9.79 3.86 -5.02
C ALA A 65 -10.23 2.43 -4.73
N LEU A 66 -11.30 2.28 -3.94
CA LEU A 66 -11.88 1.01 -3.49
C LEU A 66 -12.85 0.47 -4.53
N PHE A 67 -12.73 -0.80 -4.90
CA PHE A 67 -13.62 -1.43 -5.88
C PHE A 67 -13.79 -2.93 -5.65
N SER A 68 -14.81 -3.50 -6.32
CA SER A 68 -15.06 -4.94 -6.37
C SER A 68 -14.57 -5.53 -7.68
N ALA A 69 -13.84 -6.64 -7.61
CA ALA A 69 -13.42 -7.40 -8.79
C ALA A 69 -14.59 -8.05 -9.56
N LYS A 70 -15.82 -8.03 -9.02
CA LYS A 70 -17.04 -8.48 -9.75
C LYS A 70 -17.49 -7.47 -10.78
N SER A 71 -17.43 -6.17 -10.46
CA SER A 71 -17.91 -5.07 -11.31
C SER A 71 -16.82 -4.34 -12.08
N SER A 72 -15.56 -4.52 -11.67
CA SER A 72 -14.43 -3.79 -12.22
C SER A 72 -13.22 -4.71 -12.43
N LYS A 73 -12.31 -4.30 -13.30
CA LYS A 73 -11.03 -4.97 -13.55
C LYS A 73 -9.90 -3.97 -13.63
N LEU A 74 -8.66 -4.43 -13.48
CA LEU A 74 -7.49 -3.61 -13.70
C LEU A 74 -7.05 -3.66 -15.17
N ARG A 75 -6.50 -2.55 -15.63
CA ARG A 75 -5.80 -2.41 -16.90
C ARG A 75 -4.40 -1.86 -16.64
N VAL A 76 -3.39 -2.48 -17.22
CA VAL A 76 -2.05 -1.89 -17.34
C VAL A 76 -2.03 -1.09 -18.62
N ILE A 77 -1.59 0.17 -18.55
CA ILE A 77 -1.60 1.13 -19.64
C ILE A 77 -0.16 1.51 -19.94
N ASP A 78 0.29 1.19 -21.15
CA ASP A 78 1.60 1.62 -21.64
C ASP A 78 1.64 3.13 -21.85
N ASN A 79 2.71 3.78 -21.45
CA ASN A 79 2.88 5.23 -21.54
C ASN A 79 4.22 5.61 -22.18
N ALA A 80 4.50 5.02 -23.35
CA ALA A 80 5.74 5.30 -24.08
C ALA A 80 5.91 6.79 -24.40
N ASP A 81 4.81 7.51 -24.60
CA ASP A 81 4.78 8.93 -24.95
C ASP A 81 4.94 9.87 -23.73
N GLY A 82 5.00 9.34 -22.51
CA GLY A 82 5.22 10.11 -21.28
C GLY A 82 4.10 11.11 -20.94
N VAL A 83 2.85 10.81 -21.33
CA VAL A 83 1.70 11.68 -20.98
C VAL A 83 1.37 11.59 -19.50
N ALA A 84 0.71 12.65 -18.97
CA ALA A 84 0.30 12.67 -17.59
C ALA A 84 -0.81 11.65 -17.28
N LEU A 85 -0.83 11.13 -16.03
CA LEU A 85 -1.82 10.16 -15.54
C LEU A 85 -3.25 10.58 -15.90
N SER A 86 -3.61 11.83 -15.60
CA SER A 86 -4.97 12.33 -15.87
C SER A 86 -5.38 12.23 -17.34
N GLY A 87 -4.45 12.50 -18.25
CA GLY A 87 -4.66 12.35 -19.70
C GLY A 87 -4.80 10.89 -20.12
N ALA A 88 -3.95 10.00 -19.57
CA ALA A 88 -4.02 8.56 -19.85
C ALA A 88 -5.34 7.95 -19.33
N MET A 89 -5.79 8.29 -18.12
CA MET A 89 -7.03 7.80 -17.53
C MET A 89 -8.26 8.21 -18.34
N ARG A 90 -8.32 9.47 -18.79
CA ARG A 90 -9.42 9.95 -19.63
C ARG A 90 -9.45 9.25 -20.99
N ARG A 91 -8.30 9.12 -21.68
CA ARG A 91 -8.21 8.46 -23.00
C ARG A 91 -8.60 6.99 -22.94
N THR A 92 -8.32 6.30 -21.85
CA THR A 92 -8.61 4.88 -21.69
C THR A 92 -9.92 4.61 -20.94
N ASN A 93 -10.71 5.67 -20.67
CA ASN A 93 -11.99 5.63 -19.98
C ASN A 93 -11.89 4.90 -18.62
N CYS A 94 -10.81 5.14 -17.87
CA CYS A 94 -10.67 4.62 -16.53
C CYS A 94 -11.55 5.39 -15.53
N ILE A 95 -11.96 4.71 -14.46
CA ILE A 95 -12.71 5.28 -13.35
C ILE A 95 -11.74 5.85 -12.32
N ALA A 96 -10.63 5.15 -12.08
CA ALA A 96 -9.53 5.60 -11.25
C ALA A 96 -8.21 5.00 -11.74
N GLY A 97 -7.08 5.52 -11.26
CA GLY A 97 -5.77 4.98 -11.60
C GLY A 97 -4.63 5.60 -10.83
N ILE A 98 -3.50 4.93 -10.89
CA ILE A 98 -2.22 5.33 -10.30
C ILE A 98 -1.09 5.08 -11.29
N ASN A 99 0.11 5.61 -11.01
CA ASN A 99 1.32 5.18 -11.73
C ASN A 99 1.55 3.67 -11.55
N GLY A 100 2.34 3.11 -12.45
CA GLY A 100 2.61 1.68 -12.48
C GLY A 100 3.93 1.30 -11.81
N GLY A 101 4.71 0.47 -12.49
CA GLY A 101 5.94 -0.11 -11.95
C GLY A 101 7.20 0.66 -12.29
N TYR A 102 8.31 0.09 -11.86
CA TYR A 102 9.65 0.65 -12.09
C TYR A 102 10.02 0.65 -13.58
N PHE A 103 10.85 1.60 -13.95
CA PHE A 103 11.44 1.73 -15.28
C PHE A 103 12.90 2.20 -15.17
N ASP A 104 13.69 1.92 -16.18
CA ASP A 104 15.10 2.31 -16.24
C ASP A 104 15.30 3.74 -16.77
N PRO A 105 16.54 4.28 -16.76
CA PRO A 105 16.82 5.61 -17.30
C PRO A 105 16.52 5.77 -18.80
N ASN A 106 16.42 4.69 -19.55
CA ASN A 106 16.02 4.68 -20.96
C ASN A 106 14.50 4.59 -21.16
N PHE A 107 13.75 4.75 -20.06
CA PHE A 107 12.29 4.67 -20.05
C PHE A 107 11.75 3.27 -20.41
N ALA A 108 12.57 2.20 -20.27
CA ALA A 108 12.13 0.83 -20.46
C ALA A 108 11.55 0.25 -19.15
N PRO A 109 10.41 -0.50 -19.21
CA PRO A 109 9.81 -1.08 -18.00
C PRO A 109 10.71 -2.13 -17.38
N LEU A 110 10.85 -2.09 -16.06
CA LEU A 110 11.51 -3.11 -15.26
C LEU A 110 10.48 -4.10 -14.72
N GLY A 111 10.74 -5.42 -14.92
CA GLY A 111 9.85 -6.49 -14.49
C GLY A 111 8.67 -6.76 -15.42
N LEU A 112 7.88 -7.76 -15.04
CA LEU A 112 6.77 -8.26 -15.86
C LEU A 112 5.74 -7.16 -16.13
N ARG A 113 5.34 -7.10 -17.41
CA ARG A 113 4.17 -6.35 -17.87
C ARG A 113 3.32 -7.24 -18.77
N ILE A 114 2.04 -7.35 -18.43
CA ILE A 114 1.02 -7.98 -19.29
C ILE A 114 -0.05 -6.94 -19.58
N ILE A 115 -0.25 -6.64 -20.84
CA ILE A 115 -1.21 -5.66 -21.35
C ILE A 115 -2.13 -6.38 -22.32
N ASP A 116 -3.44 -6.36 -22.05
CA ASP A 116 -4.47 -7.03 -22.86
C ASP A 116 -4.10 -8.50 -23.18
N GLY A 117 -3.61 -9.23 -22.16
CA GLY A 117 -3.20 -10.64 -22.24
C GLY A 117 -1.83 -10.89 -22.91
N LYS A 118 -1.15 -9.86 -23.39
CA LYS A 118 0.16 -9.99 -24.04
C LYS A 118 1.29 -9.62 -23.08
N VAL A 119 2.32 -10.47 -23.00
CA VAL A 119 3.54 -10.18 -22.24
C VAL A 119 4.36 -9.16 -23.04
N THR A 120 4.47 -7.93 -22.53
CA THR A 120 5.24 -6.84 -23.13
C THR A 120 6.60 -6.64 -22.47
N SER A 121 6.77 -7.10 -21.22
CA SER A 121 8.05 -7.18 -20.53
C SER A 121 8.09 -8.43 -19.66
N ARG A 122 9.28 -9.02 -19.52
CA ARG A 122 9.46 -10.32 -18.86
C ARG A 122 9.53 -10.19 -17.33
N LEU A 123 9.20 -11.29 -16.65
CA LEU A 123 9.40 -11.44 -15.21
C LEU A 123 10.89 -11.34 -14.88
N THR A 124 11.21 -10.54 -13.87
CA THR A 124 12.58 -10.39 -13.36
C THR A 124 12.68 -10.94 -11.93
N ARG A 125 13.90 -11.11 -11.46
CA ARG A 125 14.17 -11.50 -10.07
C ARG A 125 15.07 -10.46 -9.44
N GLY A 126 14.61 -9.85 -8.35
CA GLY A 126 15.38 -8.84 -7.63
C GLY A 126 14.79 -8.54 -6.26
N ARG A 127 15.57 -7.96 -5.38
CA ARG A 127 15.11 -7.64 -4.00
C ARG A 127 13.90 -6.73 -3.96
N LEU A 128 13.81 -5.78 -4.90
CA LEU A 128 12.68 -4.85 -5.01
C LEU A 128 11.48 -5.46 -5.74
N MET A 129 11.72 -6.42 -6.63
CA MET A 129 10.70 -7.07 -7.46
C MET A 129 10.14 -8.29 -6.71
N SER A 130 9.30 -8.08 -5.70
CA SER A 130 8.89 -9.14 -4.79
C SER A 130 7.48 -9.66 -5.02
N GLY A 131 6.68 -8.98 -5.88
CA GLY A 131 5.30 -9.34 -6.12
C GLY A 131 4.79 -9.00 -7.51
N VAL A 132 3.66 -9.59 -7.85
CA VAL A 132 2.92 -9.37 -9.09
C VAL A 132 1.47 -9.05 -8.76
N LEU A 133 1.03 -7.85 -9.13
CA LEU A 133 -0.38 -7.50 -9.22
C LEU A 133 -0.94 -8.08 -10.53
N SER A 134 -2.04 -8.81 -10.45
CA SER A 134 -2.62 -9.53 -11.58
C SER A 134 -4.13 -9.37 -11.61
N SER A 135 -4.68 -9.20 -12.80
CA SER A 135 -6.11 -9.07 -13.07
C SER A 135 -6.52 -10.03 -14.19
N ASP A 136 -7.40 -10.95 -13.83
CA ASP A 136 -8.14 -11.82 -14.76
C ASP A 136 -9.65 -11.71 -14.45
N ASN A 137 -10.29 -12.77 -13.99
CA ASN A 137 -11.64 -12.74 -13.44
C ASN A 137 -11.68 -12.22 -11.99
N ALA A 138 -10.53 -12.15 -11.31
CA ALA A 138 -10.32 -11.63 -9.98
C ALA A 138 -9.07 -10.75 -9.94
N ILE A 139 -8.86 -10.05 -8.83
CA ILE A 139 -7.64 -9.29 -8.57
C ILE A 139 -6.80 -10.04 -7.57
N HIS A 140 -5.56 -10.28 -7.92
CA HIS A 140 -4.61 -11.01 -7.08
C HIS A 140 -3.31 -10.24 -6.91
N ILE A 141 -2.73 -10.34 -5.73
CA ILE A 141 -1.35 -9.94 -5.47
C ILE A 141 -0.61 -11.21 -5.07
N PHE A 142 0.31 -11.64 -5.92
CA PHE A 142 1.13 -12.83 -5.72
C PHE A 142 2.54 -12.43 -5.30
N ARG A 143 3.18 -13.22 -4.44
CA ARG A 143 4.63 -13.22 -4.42
C ARG A 143 5.16 -13.72 -5.77
N VAL A 144 6.33 -13.24 -6.20
CA VAL A 144 6.90 -13.67 -7.50
C VAL A 144 6.98 -15.21 -7.60
N ALA A 145 7.30 -15.91 -6.50
CA ALA A 145 7.36 -17.36 -6.46
C ALA A 145 5.98 -18.07 -6.60
N GLU A 146 4.89 -17.35 -6.28
CA GLU A 146 3.51 -17.88 -6.38
C GLU A 146 2.90 -17.62 -7.77
N PHE A 147 3.48 -16.68 -8.53
CA PHE A 147 2.93 -16.28 -9.82
C PHE A 147 3.28 -17.27 -10.93
N SER A 148 2.31 -17.53 -11.82
CA SER A 148 2.51 -18.36 -13.01
C SER A 148 1.82 -17.76 -14.24
N LEU A 149 2.54 -17.65 -15.33
CA LEU A 149 2.02 -17.24 -16.64
C LEU A 149 0.93 -18.19 -17.18
N ARG A 150 0.82 -19.41 -16.67
CA ARG A 150 -0.27 -20.35 -17.01
C ARG A 150 -1.64 -19.83 -16.64
N ARG A 151 -1.74 -18.85 -15.72
CA ARG A 151 -2.99 -18.16 -15.35
C ARG A 151 -3.56 -17.30 -16.47
N LYS A 152 -2.73 -16.92 -17.46
CA LYS A 152 -3.09 -16.07 -18.61
C LYS A 152 -3.87 -14.81 -18.21
N PRO A 153 -3.36 -13.99 -17.28
CA PRO A 153 -4.07 -12.79 -16.86
C PRO A 153 -4.18 -11.79 -18.01
N ASN A 154 -5.25 -11.00 -18.02
CA ASN A 154 -5.42 -9.91 -18.99
C ASN A 154 -4.49 -8.74 -18.69
N ALA A 155 -4.20 -8.48 -17.43
CA ALA A 155 -3.28 -7.44 -16.99
C ALA A 155 -2.43 -7.97 -15.83
N ALA A 156 -1.12 -7.69 -15.86
CA ALA A 156 -0.25 -7.93 -14.72
C ALA A 156 0.93 -6.96 -14.72
N ILE A 157 1.38 -6.61 -13.51
CA ILE A 157 2.55 -5.77 -13.30
C ILE A 157 3.37 -6.32 -12.14
N GLU A 158 4.67 -6.51 -12.36
CA GLU A 158 5.62 -6.88 -11.32
C GLU A 158 6.19 -5.63 -10.68
N CYS A 159 6.23 -5.61 -9.34
CA CYS A 159 6.79 -4.52 -8.58
C CYS A 159 7.12 -4.96 -7.12
N GLY A 160 7.25 -4.00 -6.21
CA GLY A 160 7.51 -4.28 -4.81
C GLY A 160 8.14 -3.11 -4.07
N PRO A 161 8.49 -3.32 -2.81
CA PRO A 161 8.33 -4.57 -2.08
C PRO A 161 6.88 -4.88 -1.67
N PHE A 162 6.64 -6.12 -1.25
CA PHE A 162 5.42 -6.46 -0.49
C PHE A 162 5.37 -5.62 0.78
N LEU A 163 4.20 -5.05 1.08
CA LEU A 163 3.95 -4.23 2.26
C LEU A 163 3.17 -4.99 3.32
N VAL A 164 2.10 -5.67 2.90
CA VAL A 164 1.24 -6.48 3.76
C VAL A 164 1.11 -7.87 3.17
N ASP A 165 1.22 -8.90 4.00
CA ASP A 165 1.00 -10.29 3.63
C ASP A 165 0.21 -11.00 4.72
N PHE A 166 -0.90 -11.68 4.37
CA PHE A 166 -1.84 -12.29 5.30
C PHE A 166 -2.29 -11.32 6.42
N ALA A 167 -2.66 -10.10 6.05
CA ALA A 167 -3.09 -9.02 6.94
C ALA A 167 -2.04 -8.62 8.01
N LYS A 168 -0.75 -8.89 7.78
CA LYS A 168 0.35 -8.51 8.66
C LYS A 168 1.36 -7.65 7.91
N PRO A 169 1.96 -6.63 8.55
CA PRO A 169 3.00 -5.84 7.93
C PRO A 169 4.24 -6.71 7.68
N VAL A 170 4.83 -6.57 6.49
CA VAL A 170 6.09 -7.24 6.16
C VAL A 170 7.22 -6.61 6.98
N ARG A 171 8.09 -7.43 7.55
CA ARG A 171 9.22 -6.99 8.37
C ARG A 171 10.45 -6.67 7.51
N GLY A 172 11.34 -5.83 8.05
CA GLY A 172 12.63 -5.51 7.41
C GLY A 172 12.50 -4.58 6.20
N LEU A 173 11.38 -3.85 6.09
CA LEU A 173 11.21 -2.80 5.11
C LEU A 173 12.05 -1.57 5.48
N GLU A 174 12.36 -0.77 4.49
CA GLU A 174 13.09 0.49 4.65
C GLU A 174 12.28 1.46 5.55
N ALA A 175 12.95 2.05 6.56
CA ALA A 175 12.32 2.82 7.62
C ALA A 175 12.95 4.22 7.82
N ILE A 176 13.73 4.71 6.84
CA ILE A 176 14.48 5.97 6.98
C ILE A 176 13.94 7.03 6.00
N ARG A 177 13.67 6.62 4.76
CA ARG A 177 13.28 7.54 3.69
C ARG A 177 11.78 7.62 3.54
N ALA A 178 11.19 8.65 4.11
CA ALA A 178 9.81 9.02 3.83
C ALA A 178 9.71 9.60 2.41
N ALA A 179 8.63 9.24 1.71
CA ALA A 179 8.34 9.71 0.36
C ALA A 179 6.88 9.43 0.01
N ARG A 180 6.37 10.07 -1.03
CA ARG A 180 5.10 9.72 -1.68
C ARG A 180 5.17 8.25 -2.13
N ARG A 181 4.09 7.51 -1.92
CA ARG A 181 4.00 6.09 -2.24
C ARG A 181 2.71 5.79 -2.98
N THR A 182 2.78 4.84 -3.90
CA THR A 182 1.60 4.21 -4.50
C THR A 182 1.64 2.71 -4.29
N PHE A 183 0.47 2.12 -4.18
CA PHE A 183 0.34 0.70 -3.90
C PHE A 183 -0.95 0.12 -4.46
N ALA A 184 -0.96 -1.19 -4.61
CA ALA A 184 -2.17 -1.96 -4.83
C ALA A 184 -2.44 -2.82 -3.60
N ALA A 185 -3.72 -3.04 -3.28
CA ALA A 185 -4.15 -3.84 -2.15
C ALA A 185 -5.32 -4.76 -2.50
N THR A 186 -5.38 -5.92 -1.84
CA THR A 186 -6.53 -6.83 -1.87
C THR A 186 -7.04 -7.04 -0.45
N GLY A 187 -8.37 -7.04 -0.29
CA GLY A 187 -9.07 -7.35 0.95
C GLY A 187 -9.70 -8.73 0.93
N SER A 188 -10.65 -8.95 1.82
CA SER A 188 -11.46 -10.17 1.85
C SER A 188 -12.44 -10.22 0.66
N GLY A 189 -12.70 -11.42 0.16
CA GLY A 189 -13.61 -11.64 -0.96
C GLY A 189 -13.04 -11.10 -2.28
N ASP A 190 -13.81 -10.23 -2.92
CA ASP A 190 -13.52 -9.62 -4.22
C ASP A 190 -13.09 -8.13 -4.13
N ARG A 191 -12.86 -7.64 -2.90
CA ARG A 191 -12.49 -6.23 -2.65
C ARG A 191 -11.02 -5.98 -2.96
N ALA A 192 -10.75 -4.90 -3.65
CA ALA A 192 -9.41 -4.43 -3.98
C ALA A 192 -9.32 -2.90 -3.92
N ALA A 193 -8.11 -2.38 -3.89
CA ALA A 193 -7.85 -0.95 -3.95
C ALA A 193 -6.56 -0.65 -4.74
N LEU A 194 -6.57 0.50 -5.42
CA LEU A 194 -5.36 1.22 -5.79
C LEU A 194 -5.22 2.39 -4.83
N GLY A 195 -4.01 2.66 -4.33
CA GLY A 195 -3.83 3.66 -3.30
C GLY A 195 -2.59 4.53 -3.47
N PHE A 196 -2.66 5.69 -2.84
CA PHE A 196 -1.60 6.68 -2.70
C PHE A 196 -1.40 7.00 -1.21
N CYS A 197 -0.18 7.27 -0.80
CA CYS A 197 0.17 7.80 0.52
C CYS A 197 1.07 9.02 0.35
N SER A 198 0.77 10.09 1.07
CA SER A 198 1.43 11.39 0.90
C SER A 198 2.91 11.38 1.24
N ASP A 199 3.26 10.81 2.39
CA ASP A 199 4.63 10.81 2.90
C ASP A 199 4.79 9.71 3.96
N ALA A 200 5.48 8.62 3.60
CA ALA A 200 5.73 7.50 4.49
C ALA A 200 6.99 6.74 4.12
N THR A 201 7.69 6.18 5.11
CA THR A 201 8.65 5.12 4.87
C THR A 201 7.92 3.85 4.42
N LEU A 202 8.62 2.89 3.80
CA LEU A 202 7.98 1.62 3.45
C LEU A 202 7.52 0.84 4.69
N ALA A 203 8.25 0.97 5.81
CA ALA A 203 7.88 0.35 7.08
C ALA A 203 6.62 0.98 7.67
N ASP A 204 6.48 2.31 7.62
CA ASP A 204 5.28 3.02 8.07
C ASP A 204 4.07 2.68 7.20
N LEU A 205 4.24 2.74 5.88
CA LEU A 205 3.16 2.38 4.96
C LEU A 205 2.67 0.94 5.22
N ALA A 206 3.57 0.00 5.46
CA ALA A 206 3.19 -1.38 5.79
C ALA A 206 2.38 -1.45 7.11
N ARG A 207 2.74 -0.65 8.13
CA ARG A 207 2.00 -0.56 9.41
C ARG A 207 0.62 0.08 9.22
N ILE A 208 0.56 1.17 8.47
CA ILE A 208 -0.69 1.86 8.10
C ILE A 208 -1.65 0.89 7.40
N LEU A 209 -1.17 0.20 6.36
CA LEU A 209 -1.99 -0.69 5.55
C LEU A 209 -2.36 -2.01 6.23
N ALA A 210 -1.66 -2.42 7.28
CA ALA A 210 -2.02 -3.59 8.08
C ALA A 210 -3.14 -3.30 9.10
N ALA A 211 -3.37 -2.02 9.43
CA ALA A 211 -4.54 -1.59 10.20
C ALA A 211 -5.77 -1.51 9.27
N PRO A 212 -6.99 -1.67 9.81
CA PRO A 212 -8.19 -1.38 9.04
C PRO A 212 -8.26 0.10 8.64
N LEU A 213 -8.55 0.37 7.38
CA LEU A 213 -8.85 1.72 6.87
C LEU A 213 -10.37 1.81 6.64
N GLY A 214 -11.08 2.27 7.67
CA GLY A 214 -12.53 2.13 7.76
C GLY A 214 -12.94 0.65 7.78
N ASP A 215 -13.84 0.26 6.88
CA ASP A 215 -14.32 -1.12 6.71
C ASP A 215 -13.42 -1.99 5.79
N PHE A 216 -12.33 -1.43 5.27
CA PHE A 216 -11.44 -2.14 4.35
C PHE A 216 -10.24 -2.72 5.09
N LYS A 217 -10.28 -4.04 5.34
CA LYS A 217 -9.17 -4.80 5.91
C LYS A 217 -8.33 -5.43 4.81
N ILE A 218 -7.10 -4.95 4.68
CA ILE A 218 -6.15 -5.40 3.66
C ILE A 218 -5.58 -6.77 4.02
N GLN A 219 -5.60 -7.69 3.07
CA GLN A 219 -4.98 -9.01 3.17
C GLN A 219 -3.58 -9.03 2.57
N ARG A 220 -3.43 -8.42 1.39
CA ARG A 220 -2.14 -8.24 0.71
C ARG A 220 -2.02 -6.84 0.16
N ALA A 221 -0.82 -6.27 0.25
CA ALA A 221 -0.48 -5.00 -0.39
C ALA A 221 0.91 -5.05 -1.02
N LEU A 222 1.02 -4.45 -2.19
CA LEU A 222 2.23 -4.38 -3.00
C LEU A 222 2.55 -2.91 -3.29
N ASN A 223 3.75 -2.46 -2.94
CA ASN A 223 4.24 -1.15 -3.35
C ASN A 223 4.49 -1.11 -4.86
N LEU A 224 4.15 0.00 -5.49
CA LEU A 224 4.50 0.31 -6.88
C LEU A 224 5.64 1.33 -6.93
N ASP A 225 5.89 1.95 -8.10
CA ASP A 225 6.93 2.99 -8.17
C ASP A 225 6.54 4.20 -7.32
N GLY A 226 7.48 4.71 -6.54
CA GLY A 226 7.25 5.73 -5.52
C GLY A 226 7.97 7.05 -5.79
N GLY A 227 7.91 7.96 -4.81
CA GLY A 227 8.54 9.27 -4.87
C GLY A 227 7.93 10.15 -5.96
N SER A 228 8.76 10.71 -6.83
CA SER A 228 8.34 11.60 -7.92
C SER A 228 7.45 10.93 -8.99
N SER A 229 7.42 9.60 -9.03
CA SER A 229 6.51 8.85 -9.90
C SER A 229 5.10 8.72 -9.35
N SER A 230 4.91 8.89 -8.02
CA SER A 230 3.63 8.66 -7.35
C SER A 230 2.55 9.59 -7.83
N ALA A 231 1.44 9.02 -8.29
CA ALA A 231 0.29 9.76 -8.81
C ALA A 231 -1.01 9.01 -8.49
N PHE A 232 -2.10 9.75 -8.35
CA PHE A 232 -3.44 9.21 -8.12
C PHE A 232 -4.47 10.03 -8.89
N TRP A 233 -5.43 9.35 -9.51
CA TRP A 233 -6.52 9.98 -10.23
C TRP A 233 -7.82 9.22 -10.00
N PHE A 234 -8.93 9.97 -9.78
CA PHE A 234 -10.26 9.43 -9.55
C PHE A 234 -11.30 10.31 -10.22
N ARG A 235 -12.23 9.69 -10.95
CA ARG A 235 -13.35 10.39 -11.63
C ARG A 235 -14.58 10.42 -10.74
N ARG A 236 -14.97 11.62 -10.34
CA ARG A 236 -16.14 11.86 -9.47
C ARG A 236 -17.46 11.64 -10.18
N ASP A 237 -18.55 11.65 -9.43
CA ASP A 237 -19.92 11.54 -9.91
C ASP A 237 -20.35 12.75 -10.78
N ASP A 238 -19.87 13.95 -10.49
CA ASP A 238 -20.06 15.16 -11.28
C ASP A 238 -19.19 15.25 -12.55
N ALA A 239 -18.53 14.16 -12.91
CA ALA A 239 -17.55 14.07 -14.00
C ALA A 239 -16.26 14.91 -13.83
N SER A 240 -16.12 15.64 -12.72
CA SER A 240 -14.84 16.23 -12.34
C SER A 240 -13.84 15.12 -11.91
N ALA A 241 -12.62 15.48 -11.58
CA ALA A 241 -11.63 14.52 -11.12
C ALA A 241 -10.88 15.03 -9.89
N PHE A 242 -10.68 14.14 -8.93
CA PHE A 242 -9.62 14.30 -7.93
C PHE A 242 -8.32 13.81 -8.54
N SER A 243 -7.24 14.58 -8.41
CA SER A 243 -5.96 14.24 -9.04
C SER A 243 -4.77 14.70 -8.21
N ILE A 244 -3.88 13.78 -7.92
CA ILE A 244 -2.54 14.03 -7.38
C ILE A 244 -1.58 13.67 -8.52
N PRO A 245 -0.96 14.67 -9.18
CA PRO A 245 -0.11 14.40 -10.33
C PRO A 245 1.23 13.79 -9.93
N GLU A 246 1.84 13.04 -10.84
CA GLU A 246 3.25 12.70 -10.83
C GLU A 246 4.13 13.93 -11.03
N GLU A 247 5.34 13.91 -10.47
CA GLU A 247 6.33 15.00 -10.62
C GLU A 247 7.29 14.77 -11.80
N LYS A 248 7.27 13.58 -12.38
CA LYS A 248 8.01 13.20 -13.59
C LYS A 248 7.21 12.23 -14.42
N SER A 249 7.44 12.19 -15.72
CA SER A 249 6.83 11.19 -16.61
C SER A 249 7.14 9.77 -16.12
N VAL A 250 6.15 8.88 -16.18
CA VAL A 250 6.23 7.47 -15.78
C VAL A 250 5.95 6.57 -16.97
N ARG A 251 6.50 5.35 -16.95
CA ARG A 251 6.49 4.43 -18.09
C ARG A 251 5.16 3.74 -18.31
N ASP A 252 4.41 3.50 -17.25
CA ASP A 252 3.12 2.83 -17.31
C ASP A 252 2.20 3.26 -16.16
N PHE A 253 0.91 2.96 -16.31
CA PHE A 253 -0.12 3.20 -15.31
C PHE A 253 -0.91 1.93 -15.03
N VAL A 254 -1.57 1.90 -13.87
CA VAL A 254 -2.59 0.91 -13.52
C VAL A 254 -3.92 1.65 -13.35
N GLY A 255 -4.89 1.31 -14.17
CA GLY A 255 -6.23 1.90 -14.14
C GLY A 255 -7.32 0.90 -13.79
N ILE A 256 -8.41 1.39 -13.20
CA ILE A 256 -9.65 0.66 -12.93
C ILE A 256 -10.63 0.97 -14.03
N VAL A 257 -11.16 -0.06 -14.68
CA VAL A 257 -12.22 0.04 -15.69
C VAL A 257 -13.39 -0.87 -15.34
N ALA A 258 -14.58 -0.52 -15.82
CA ALA A 258 -15.77 -1.38 -15.72
C ALA A 258 -15.54 -2.72 -16.44
N LYS A 259 -16.18 -3.79 -15.94
CA LYS A 259 -16.32 -5.08 -16.63
C LYS A 259 -17.45 -5.03 -17.61
#